data_bcdee339a2fea1aa1d54088ee9ef6b74
#
_entry.id   bcdee339a2fea1aa1d54088ee9ef6b74
#
_cell.length_a   1.000
_cell.length_b   1.000
_cell.length_c   1.000
_cell.angle_alpha   90.00
_cell.angle_beta   90.00
_cell.angle_gamma   90.00
#
_symmetry.space_group_name_H-M   'P 1'
#
loop_
_entity.id
_entity.type
_entity.pdbx_description
1 polymer ?
#
loop_
_entity_poly.entity_id
_entity_poly.type
_entity_poly.pdbx_seq_one_letter_code
_entity_poly.pdbx_strand_id
1 'polypeptide(L)'
;MKNIKNILGIIVVCILLTGCEKETPEKVVEKTVLKANLLTVNYGIGYFKQLKELQKNEYLKYYDNDGEEYSATYSQYLHRVTIPNLERSLIDIQKLEVNEDSKDLINASIELFEFCIDFYKKDYAEIAYMYDEGKTQQEINQLIKEFKVRSFEEFKEKNLELEEAAKKYAEKKGVNLKFV
;
A
#
# COMPACT_ATOMS: atom_id res chain seq x y z
N MET A 1 -65.71 27.83 -26.29
CA MET A 1 -65.62 26.48 -25.72
C MET A 1 -64.18 25.95 -26.02
N LYS A 2 -63.24 26.08 -25.11
CA LYS A 2 -61.90 25.60 -25.30
C LYS A 2 -61.57 24.66 -24.14
N ASN A 3 -61.28 23.40 -24.47
CA ASN A 3 -60.88 22.38 -23.54
C ASN A 3 -59.43 22.61 -23.12
N ILE A 4 -59.18 22.84 -21.83
CA ILE A 4 -57.87 22.85 -21.22
C ILE A 4 -57.60 21.42 -20.79
N LYS A 5 -56.74 20.75 -21.54
CA LYS A 5 -56.21 19.43 -21.14
C LYS A 5 -55.15 19.61 -20.06
N ASN A 6 -55.43 19.06 -18.89
CA ASN A 6 -54.44 18.96 -17.80
C ASN A 6 -53.29 18.04 -18.23
N ILE A 7 -52.10 18.63 -18.38
CA ILE A 7 -50.87 17.88 -18.52
C ILE A 7 -50.34 17.65 -17.10
N LEU A 8 -50.60 16.45 -16.60
CA LEU A 8 -50.03 15.99 -15.34
C LEU A 8 -48.56 15.62 -15.61
N GLY A 9 -47.67 16.54 -15.25
CA GLY A 9 -46.24 16.30 -15.34
C GLY A 9 -45.80 15.28 -14.26
N ILE A 10 -45.51 14.06 -14.67
CA ILE A 10 -44.89 13.06 -13.81
C ILE A 10 -43.43 13.48 -13.66
N ILE A 11 -43.07 14.07 -12.52
CA ILE A 11 -41.68 14.27 -12.13
C ILE A 11 -41.15 12.90 -11.68
N VAL A 12 -40.44 12.22 -12.57
CA VAL A 12 -39.64 11.05 -12.21
C VAL A 12 -38.44 11.55 -11.45
N VAL A 13 -38.51 11.52 -10.12
CA VAL A 13 -37.36 11.72 -9.25
C VAL A 13 -36.49 10.48 -9.41
N CYS A 14 -35.50 10.53 -10.29
CA CYS A 14 -34.40 9.57 -10.30
C CYS A 14 -33.60 9.80 -9.02
N ILE A 15 -33.96 9.08 -7.97
CA ILE A 15 -33.09 8.92 -6.79
C ILE A 15 -31.89 8.11 -7.31
N LEU A 16 -30.82 8.80 -7.64
CA LEU A 16 -29.50 8.18 -7.81
C LEU A 16 -29.11 7.64 -6.42
N LEU A 17 -29.50 6.40 -6.17
CA LEU A 17 -28.91 5.59 -5.11
C LEU A 17 -27.45 5.37 -5.54
N THR A 18 -26.58 6.34 -5.24
CA THR A 18 -25.16 6.09 -5.11
C THR A 18 -25.04 5.21 -3.86
N GLY A 19 -25.43 3.94 -4.00
CA GLY A 19 -25.09 2.93 -3.02
C GLY A 19 -23.57 2.91 -2.96
N CYS A 20 -23.01 3.35 -1.84
CA CYS A 20 -21.65 3.04 -1.49
C CYS A 20 -21.60 1.50 -1.49
N GLU A 21 -21.05 0.91 -2.54
CA GLU A 21 -20.94 -0.54 -2.65
C GLU A 21 -20.01 -0.96 -1.52
N LYS A 22 -20.57 -1.59 -0.48
CA LYS A 22 -19.78 -2.07 0.65
C LYS A 22 -18.72 -3.01 0.12
N GLU A 23 -17.48 -2.74 0.45
CA GLU A 23 -16.39 -3.64 0.09
C GLU A 23 -16.66 -5.03 0.66
N THR A 24 -16.45 -6.06 -0.17
CA THR A 24 -16.57 -7.44 0.32
C THR A 24 -15.46 -7.75 1.32
N PRO A 25 -15.67 -8.71 2.25
CA PRO A 25 -14.65 -9.08 3.21
C PRO A 25 -13.30 -9.46 2.56
N GLU A 26 -13.33 -10.11 1.39
CA GLU A 26 -12.15 -10.48 0.63
C GLU A 26 -11.40 -9.24 0.12
N LYS A 27 -12.11 -8.23 -0.36
CA LYS A 27 -11.49 -6.96 -0.80
C LYS A 27 -10.88 -6.18 0.36
N VAL A 28 -11.52 -6.22 1.56
CA VAL A 28 -10.93 -5.62 2.76
C VAL A 28 -9.60 -6.30 3.09
N VAL A 29 -9.57 -7.64 3.10
CA VAL A 29 -8.35 -8.41 3.33
C VAL A 29 -7.29 -8.16 2.24
N GLU A 30 -7.69 -8.10 0.98
CA GLU A 30 -6.78 -7.77 -0.13
C GLU A 30 -6.09 -6.43 0.08
N LYS A 31 -6.85 -5.39 0.41
CA LYS A 31 -6.32 -4.04 0.60
C LYS A 31 -5.45 -3.92 1.85
N THR A 32 -5.78 -4.60 2.93
CA THR A 32 -5.07 -4.50 4.21
C THR A 32 -3.92 -5.50 4.32
N VAL A 33 -4.16 -6.78 4.13
CA VAL A 33 -3.20 -7.87 4.43
C VAL A 33 -2.31 -8.19 3.24
N LEU A 34 -2.90 -8.41 2.04
CA LEU A 34 -2.10 -8.87 0.90
C LEU A 34 -1.12 -7.79 0.43
N LYS A 35 -1.52 -6.51 0.47
CA LYS A 35 -0.60 -5.41 0.18
C LYS A 35 0.50 -5.27 1.25
N ALA A 36 0.20 -5.56 2.53
CA ALA A 36 1.19 -5.53 3.61
C ALA A 36 2.24 -6.64 3.49
N ASN A 37 1.91 -7.79 2.91
CA ASN A 37 2.89 -8.86 2.67
C ASN A 37 4.10 -8.39 1.85
N LEU A 38 3.89 -7.46 0.92
CA LEU A 38 4.99 -6.85 0.16
C LEU A 38 5.95 -6.04 1.05
N LEU A 39 5.43 -5.40 2.10
CA LEU A 39 6.26 -4.67 3.07
C LEU A 39 7.16 -5.64 3.84
N THR A 40 6.63 -6.78 4.24
CA THR A 40 7.37 -7.83 4.96
C THR A 40 8.49 -8.43 4.09
N VAL A 41 8.19 -8.80 2.85
CA VAL A 41 9.19 -9.34 1.91
C VAL A 41 10.28 -8.33 1.59
N ASN A 42 9.93 -7.05 1.51
CA ASN A 42 10.83 -5.96 1.15
C ASN A 42 11.55 -5.34 2.36
N TYR A 43 11.30 -5.80 3.58
CA TYR A 43 11.96 -5.25 4.75
C TYR A 43 13.48 -5.50 4.74
N GLY A 44 14.25 -4.46 5.05
CA GLY A 44 15.70 -4.51 5.07
C GLY A 44 16.32 -4.68 3.68
N ILE A 45 17.15 -5.69 3.50
CA ILE A 45 17.87 -5.94 2.23
C ILE A 45 16.95 -6.46 1.11
N GLY A 46 15.76 -6.98 1.45
CA GLY A 46 14.82 -7.56 0.48
C GLY A 46 14.48 -6.60 -0.64
N TYR A 47 14.13 -5.37 -0.32
CA TYR A 47 13.83 -4.32 -1.28
C TYR A 47 14.98 -4.06 -2.27
N PHE A 48 16.19 -3.89 -1.78
CA PHE A 48 17.35 -3.59 -2.63
C PHE A 48 17.79 -4.78 -3.49
N LYS A 49 17.57 -6.01 -3.02
CA LYS A 49 17.75 -7.21 -3.87
C LYS A 49 16.78 -7.21 -5.03
N GLN A 50 15.52 -6.85 -4.79
CA GLN A 50 14.53 -6.72 -5.85
C GLN A 50 14.91 -5.64 -6.86
N LEU A 51 15.34 -4.44 -6.40
CA LEU A 51 15.79 -3.38 -7.30
C LEU A 51 16.98 -3.81 -8.16
N LYS A 52 17.94 -4.55 -7.59
CA LYS A 52 19.08 -5.10 -8.35
C LYS A 52 18.61 -6.05 -9.46
N GLU A 53 17.66 -6.92 -9.18
CA GLU A 53 17.11 -7.81 -10.22
C GLU A 53 16.35 -7.04 -11.29
N LEU A 54 15.57 -6.01 -10.92
CA LEU A 54 14.93 -5.13 -11.89
C LEU A 54 15.96 -4.41 -12.77
N GLN A 55 17.03 -3.89 -12.18
CA GLN A 55 18.11 -3.21 -12.91
C GLN A 55 18.81 -4.17 -13.89
N LYS A 56 19.17 -5.38 -13.42
CA LYS A 56 19.83 -6.40 -14.23
C LYS A 56 19.00 -6.82 -15.46
N ASN A 57 17.68 -6.81 -15.32
CA ASN A 57 16.75 -7.18 -16.39
C ASN A 57 16.22 -5.97 -17.17
N GLU A 58 16.77 -4.79 -16.97
CA GLU A 58 16.35 -3.53 -17.61
C GLU A 58 14.90 -3.11 -17.31
N TYR A 59 14.34 -3.59 -16.19
CA TYR A 59 12.99 -3.25 -15.71
C TYR A 59 12.97 -2.17 -14.62
N LEU A 60 14.12 -1.61 -14.24
CA LEU A 60 14.18 -0.48 -13.29
C LEU A 60 13.81 0.81 -14.04
N LYS A 61 12.52 1.06 -14.17
CA LYS A 61 11.94 2.12 -15.02
C LYS A 61 10.82 2.85 -14.30
N TYR A 62 10.56 4.09 -14.73
CA TYR A 62 9.37 4.85 -14.34
C TYR A 62 8.75 5.50 -15.57
N TYR A 63 7.47 5.85 -15.45
CA TYR A 63 6.74 6.60 -16.45
C TYR A 63 6.51 8.03 -15.95
N ASP A 64 6.66 9.02 -16.81
CA ASP A 64 6.30 10.39 -16.48
C ASP A 64 4.79 10.64 -16.65
N ASN A 65 4.37 11.90 -16.49
CA ASN A 65 2.96 12.28 -16.59
C ASN A 65 2.40 12.15 -18.03
N ASP A 66 3.28 12.16 -19.04
CA ASP A 66 2.92 12.02 -20.46
C ASP A 66 2.90 10.54 -20.90
N GLY A 67 3.26 9.63 -19.99
CA GLY A 67 3.33 8.18 -20.21
C GLY A 67 4.61 7.71 -20.89
N GLU A 68 5.63 8.58 -20.99
CA GLU A 68 6.93 8.21 -21.53
C GLU A 68 7.75 7.41 -20.53
N GLU A 69 8.42 6.38 -21.02
CA GLU A 69 9.21 5.45 -20.22
C GLU A 69 10.67 5.91 -20.08
N TYR A 70 11.19 5.90 -18.86
CA TYR A 70 12.57 6.25 -18.55
C TYR A 70 13.24 5.19 -17.68
N SER A 71 14.52 4.90 -17.95
CA SER A 71 15.34 4.13 -17.02
C SER A 71 15.51 4.91 -15.72
N ALA A 72 15.46 4.21 -14.61
CA ALA A 72 15.54 4.79 -13.27
C ALA A 72 16.86 4.46 -12.60
N THR A 73 17.37 5.36 -11.75
CA THR A 73 18.28 5.03 -10.67
C THR A 73 17.49 4.42 -9.49
N TYR A 74 18.17 3.89 -8.47
CA TYR A 74 17.51 3.37 -7.26
C TYR A 74 16.68 4.46 -6.56
N SER A 75 17.24 5.66 -6.38
CA SER A 75 16.54 6.80 -5.78
C SER A 75 15.34 7.25 -6.62
N GLN A 76 15.49 7.30 -7.94
CA GLN A 76 14.39 7.68 -8.82
C GLN A 76 13.25 6.66 -8.76
N TYR A 77 13.54 5.37 -8.77
CA TYR A 77 12.52 4.34 -8.67
C TYR A 77 11.81 4.37 -7.31
N LEU A 78 12.58 4.54 -6.23
CA LEU A 78 12.04 4.69 -4.88
C LEU A 78 11.04 5.85 -4.80
N HIS A 79 11.43 7.05 -5.25
CA HIS A 79 10.61 8.25 -5.12
C HIS A 79 9.47 8.36 -6.13
N ARG A 80 9.65 7.83 -7.36
CA ARG A 80 8.65 7.97 -8.42
C ARG A 80 7.70 6.78 -8.54
N VAL A 81 8.10 5.60 -8.04
CA VAL A 81 7.32 4.37 -8.15
C VAL A 81 6.95 3.82 -6.79
N THR A 82 7.93 3.52 -5.93
CA THR A 82 7.67 2.76 -4.70
C THR A 82 6.88 3.57 -3.69
N ILE A 83 7.38 4.74 -3.28
CA ILE A 83 6.71 5.58 -2.26
C ILE A 83 5.29 5.99 -2.71
N PRO A 84 5.06 6.49 -3.94
CA PRO A 84 3.71 6.82 -4.38
C PRO A 84 2.74 5.62 -4.41
N ASN A 85 3.23 4.41 -4.69
CA ASN A 85 2.40 3.21 -4.65
C ASN A 85 2.02 2.81 -3.22
N LEU A 86 2.94 2.97 -2.25
CA LEU A 86 2.66 2.74 -0.83
C LEU A 86 1.65 3.77 -0.30
N GLU A 87 1.84 5.04 -0.62
CA GLU A 87 0.91 6.12 -0.25
C GLU A 87 -0.49 5.91 -0.84
N ARG A 88 -0.56 5.49 -2.10
CA ARG A 88 -1.85 5.14 -2.73
C ARG A 88 -2.51 3.95 -2.02
N SER A 89 -1.73 2.94 -1.65
CA SER A 89 -2.24 1.80 -0.88
C SER A 89 -2.78 2.23 0.49
N LEU A 90 -2.07 3.12 1.19
CA LEU A 90 -2.53 3.69 2.46
C LEU A 90 -3.84 4.48 2.28
N ILE A 91 -3.95 5.32 1.25
CA ILE A 91 -5.19 6.05 0.92
C ILE A 91 -6.34 5.07 0.65
N ASP A 92 -6.10 3.98 -0.08
CA ASP A 92 -7.11 2.96 -0.36
C ASP A 92 -7.59 2.25 0.91
N ILE A 93 -6.68 2.01 1.88
CA ILE A 93 -7.02 1.44 3.18
C ILE A 93 -7.83 2.43 4.02
N GLN A 94 -7.43 3.70 4.05
CA GLN A 94 -8.13 4.77 4.79
C GLN A 94 -9.55 5.06 4.27
N LYS A 95 -9.86 4.70 3.02
CA LYS A 95 -11.20 4.81 2.43
C LYS A 95 -12.12 3.65 2.78
N LEU A 96 -11.63 2.58 3.39
CA LEU A 96 -12.46 1.45 3.78
C LEU A 96 -13.50 1.85 4.84
N GLU A 97 -14.70 1.30 4.74
CA GLU A 97 -15.74 1.52 5.74
C GLU A 97 -15.33 0.85 7.08
N VAL A 98 -15.12 1.68 8.08
CA VAL A 98 -14.78 1.24 9.43
C VAL A 98 -16.06 0.85 10.18
N ASN A 99 -16.13 -0.40 10.64
CA ASN A 99 -17.19 -0.91 11.52
C ASN A 99 -16.57 -1.75 12.63
N GLU A 100 -17.39 -2.22 13.59
CA GLU A 100 -16.90 -2.99 14.74
C GLU A 100 -16.08 -4.22 14.35
N ASP A 101 -16.35 -4.82 13.19
CA ASP A 101 -15.66 -6.03 12.74
C ASP A 101 -14.33 -5.71 12.04
N SER A 102 -14.27 -4.61 11.30
CA SER A 102 -13.11 -4.24 10.47
C SER A 102 -12.15 -3.26 11.13
N LYS A 103 -12.55 -2.61 12.22
CA LYS A 103 -11.82 -1.52 12.86
C LYS A 103 -10.38 -1.89 13.21
N ASP A 104 -10.19 -3.01 13.91
CA ASP A 104 -8.85 -3.40 14.37
C ASP A 104 -7.95 -3.75 13.18
N LEU A 105 -8.48 -4.46 12.18
CA LEU A 105 -7.75 -4.79 10.96
C LEU A 105 -7.33 -3.55 10.17
N ILE A 106 -8.27 -2.61 9.98
CA ILE A 106 -7.99 -1.37 9.22
C ILE A 106 -6.95 -0.52 9.96
N ASN A 107 -7.10 -0.33 11.28
CA ASN A 107 -6.17 0.46 12.09
C ASN A 107 -4.76 -0.15 12.08
N ALA A 108 -4.62 -1.45 12.37
CA ALA A 108 -3.33 -2.12 12.35
C ALA A 108 -2.65 -2.02 10.96
N SER A 109 -3.43 -2.11 9.89
CA SER A 109 -2.91 -1.94 8.54
C SER A 109 -2.42 -0.50 8.29
N ILE A 110 -3.19 0.52 8.69
CA ILE A 110 -2.79 1.93 8.58
C ILE A 110 -1.47 2.16 9.32
N GLU A 111 -1.37 1.72 10.58
CA GLU A 111 -0.18 1.91 11.40
C GLU A 111 1.06 1.25 10.81
N LEU A 112 0.94 0.03 10.27
CA LEU A 112 2.05 -0.63 9.60
C LEU A 112 2.47 0.11 8.33
N PHE A 113 1.52 0.56 7.51
CA PHE A 113 1.81 1.30 6.28
C PHE A 113 2.46 2.66 6.57
N GLU A 114 1.95 3.42 7.53
CA GLU A 114 2.52 4.72 7.93
C GLU A 114 3.96 4.55 8.44
N PHE A 115 4.20 3.57 9.30
CA PHE A 115 5.53 3.24 9.78
C PHE A 115 6.49 2.87 8.62
N CYS A 116 6.03 2.02 7.70
CA CYS A 116 6.84 1.63 6.55
C CYS A 116 7.12 2.80 5.62
N ILE A 117 6.14 3.63 5.29
CA ILE A 117 6.32 4.80 4.43
C ILE A 117 7.36 5.75 5.04
N ASP A 118 7.38 5.91 6.36
CA ASP A 118 8.36 6.76 7.03
C ASP A 118 9.80 6.27 6.81
N PHE A 119 10.08 4.98 7.02
CA PHE A 119 11.42 4.48 6.78
C PHE A 119 11.78 4.38 5.29
N TYR A 120 10.82 4.19 4.38
CA TYR A 120 11.06 4.28 2.94
C TYR A 120 11.52 5.69 2.54
N LYS A 121 10.90 6.72 3.12
CA LYS A 121 11.24 8.12 2.85
C LYS A 121 12.56 8.56 3.46
N LYS A 122 13.02 7.92 4.53
CA LYS A 122 14.25 8.27 5.26
C LYS A 122 15.37 7.29 5.00
N ASP A 123 15.30 6.13 5.62
CA ASP A 123 16.38 5.16 5.63
C ASP A 123 16.63 4.55 4.24
N TYR A 124 15.54 4.16 3.53
CA TYR A 124 15.70 3.58 2.20
C TYR A 124 16.10 4.62 1.16
N ALA A 125 15.72 5.88 1.32
CA ALA A 125 16.19 6.95 0.45
C ALA A 125 17.70 7.15 0.58
N GLU A 126 18.27 7.10 1.79
CA GLU A 126 19.70 7.16 2.02
C GLU A 126 20.43 5.96 1.42
N ILE A 127 19.90 4.75 1.64
CA ILE A 127 20.48 3.51 1.09
C ILE A 127 20.42 3.53 -0.46
N ALA A 128 19.30 3.96 -1.05
CA ALA A 128 19.15 4.08 -2.50
C ALA A 128 20.17 5.05 -3.10
N TYR A 129 20.35 6.20 -2.44
CA TYR A 129 21.37 7.17 -2.82
C TYR A 129 22.80 6.59 -2.78
N MET A 130 23.13 5.79 -1.76
CA MET A 130 24.43 5.11 -1.69
C MET A 130 24.66 4.15 -2.86
N TYR A 131 23.62 3.45 -3.32
CA TYR A 131 23.71 2.61 -4.52
C TYR A 131 23.96 3.46 -5.78
N ASP A 132 23.26 4.57 -5.92
CA ASP A 132 23.40 5.48 -7.08
C ASP A 132 24.81 6.13 -7.12
N GLU A 133 25.39 6.42 -5.96
CA GLU A 133 26.76 6.94 -5.81
C GLU A 133 27.86 5.85 -5.97
N GLY A 134 27.48 4.60 -6.19
CA GLY A 134 28.44 3.51 -6.34
C GLY A 134 29.24 3.18 -5.08
N LYS A 135 28.66 3.43 -3.89
CA LYS A 135 29.27 3.04 -2.62
C LYS A 135 29.50 1.53 -2.55
N THR A 136 30.49 1.11 -1.76
CA THR A 136 30.79 -0.30 -1.63
C THR A 136 29.63 -1.08 -1.00
N GLN A 137 29.51 -2.35 -1.36
CA GLN A 137 28.48 -3.21 -0.76
C GLN A 137 28.64 -3.34 0.77
N GLN A 138 29.89 -3.18 1.28
CA GLN A 138 30.16 -3.22 2.72
C GLN A 138 29.55 -2.01 3.43
N GLU A 139 29.73 -0.79 2.90
CA GLU A 139 29.13 0.44 3.45
C GLU A 139 27.60 0.36 3.43
N ILE A 140 27.04 -0.07 2.30
CA ILE A 140 25.59 -0.24 2.16
C ILE A 140 25.03 -1.28 3.15
N ASN A 141 25.69 -2.43 3.29
CA ASN A 141 25.26 -3.46 4.23
C ASN A 141 25.34 -2.99 5.68
N GLN A 142 26.32 -2.16 6.02
CA GLN A 142 26.44 -1.57 7.35
C GLN A 142 25.23 -0.67 7.65
N LEU A 143 24.86 0.21 6.73
CA LEU A 143 23.70 1.10 6.91
C LEU A 143 22.38 0.30 7.01
N ILE A 144 22.20 -0.74 6.18
CA ILE A 144 21.04 -1.65 6.28
C ILE A 144 20.98 -2.34 7.65
N LYS A 145 22.13 -2.76 8.19
CA LYS A 145 22.19 -3.37 9.52
C LYS A 145 21.80 -2.39 10.61
N GLU A 146 22.29 -1.16 10.56
CA GLU A 146 21.93 -0.09 11.49
C GLU A 146 20.44 0.23 11.46
N PHE A 147 19.87 0.37 10.27
CA PHE A 147 18.43 0.51 10.08
C PHE A 147 17.66 -0.64 10.75
N LYS A 148 18.03 -1.90 10.46
CA LYS A 148 17.36 -3.06 11.05
C LYS A 148 17.43 -3.08 12.57
N VAL A 149 18.56 -2.72 13.17
CA VAL A 149 18.70 -2.65 14.63
C VAL A 149 17.74 -1.64 15.24
N ARG A 150 17.50 -0.50 14.57
CA ARG A 150 16.59 0.54 15.08
C ARG A 150 15.12 0.21 14.91
N SER A 151 14.74 -0.44 13.81
CA SER A 151 13.34 -0.52 13.36
C SER A 151 12.73 -1.92 13.45
N PHE A 152 13.52 -2.98 13.68
CA PHE A 152 13.04 -4.35 13.56
C PHE A 152 11.97 -4.73 14.59
N GLU A 153 12.16 -4.37 15.85
CA GLU A 153 11.21 -4.75 16.90
C GLU A 153 9.85 -4.04 16.68
N GLU A 154 9.85 -2.75 16.34
CA GLU A 154 8.63 -2.03 16.05
C GLU A 154 7.94 -2.54 14.77
N PHE A 155 8.70 -2.80 13.71
CA PHE A 155 8.18 -3.43 12.50
C PHE A 155 7.50 -4.78 12.79
N LYS A 156 8.18 -5.62 13.58
CA LYS A 156 7.69 -6.95 13.96
C LYS A 156 6.41 -6.86 14.80
N GLU A 157 6.36 -5.95 15.77
CA GLU A 157 5.18 -5.71 16.61
C GLU A 157 3.97 -5.33 15.74
N LYS A 158 4.11 -4.30 14.89
CA LYS A 158 3.03 -3.86 14.00
C LYS A 158 2.59 -4.94 13.01
N ASN A 159 3.52 -5.75 12.50
CA ASN A 159 3.18 -6.86 11.62
C ASN A 159 2.38 -7.96 12.37
N LEU A 160 2.76 -8.28 13.61
CA LEU A 160 2.03 -9.23 14.44
C LEU A 160 0.62 -8.72 14.79
N GLU A 161 0.47 -7.45 15.13
CA GLU A 161 -0.84 -6.82 15.37
C GLU A 161 -1.76 -6.92 14.16
N LEU A 162 -1.21 -6.64 12.95
CA LEU A 162 -1.96 -6.81 11.70
C LEU A 162 -2.37 -8.27 11.47
N GLU A 163 -1.46 -9.23 11.69
CA GLU A 163 -1.76 -10.67 11.53
C GLU A 163 -2.85 -11.13 12.48
N GLU A 164 -2.80 -10.72 13.75
CA GLU A 164 -3.82 -11.08 14.76
C GLU A 164 -5.19 -10.47 14.41
N ALA A 165 -5.22 -9.19 14.03
CA ALA A 165 -6.46 -8.54 13.62
C ALA A 165 -7.03 -9.18 12.34
N ALA A 166 -6.18 -9.57 11.41
CA ALA A 166 -6.58 -10.24 10.18
C ALA A 166 -7.16 -11.64 10.43
N LYS A 167 -6.57 -12.41 11.35
CA LYS A 167 -7.12 -13.72 11.76
C LYS A 167 -8.52 -13.59 12.36
N LYS A 168 -8.69 -12.66 13.30
CA LYS A 168 -10.00 -12.39 13.95
C LYS A 168 -11.06 -11.97 12.92
N TYR A 169 -10.69 -11.08 12.01
CA TYR A 169 -11.58 -10.61 10.95
C TYR A 169 -11.98 -11.75 10.00
N ALA A 170 -11.00 -12.52 9.54
CA ALA A 170 -11.21 -13.63 8.62
C ALA A 170 -12.11 -14.72 9.21
N GLU A 171 -11.88 -15.13 10.46
CA GLU A 171 -12.73 -16.08 11.18
C GLU A 171 -14.18 -15.57 11.28
N LYS A 172 -14.37 -14.30 11.64
CA LYS A 172 -15.70 -13.69 11.77
C LYS A 172 -16.45 -13.56 10.45
N LYS A 173 -15.72 -13.35 9.34
CA LYS A 173 -16.29 -13.13 8.01
C LYS A 173 -16.26 -14.36 7.10
N GLY A 174 -15.69 -15.48 7.55
CA GLY A 174 -15.58 -16.71 6.76
C GLY A 174 -14.59 -16.57 5.59
N VAL A 175 -13.60 -15.67 5.68
CA VAL A 175 -12.55 -15.49 4.66
C VAL A 175 -11.42 -16.47 4.93
N ASN A 176 -10.97 -17.16 3.88
CA ASN A 176 -9.83 -18.09 4.00
C ASN A 176 -8.51 -17.34 3.85
N LEU A 177 -7.82 -17.11 4.96
CA LEU A 177 -6.50 -16.47 5.01
C LEU A 177 -5.42 -17.54 5.11
N LYS A 178 -4.42 -17.45 4.21
CA LYS A 178 -3.16 -18.19 4.33
C LYS A 178 -2.04 -17.18 4.51
N PHE A 179 -1.41 -17.21 5.67
CA PHE A 179 -0.15 -16.48 5.90
C PHE A 179 1.00 -17.33 5.33
N VAL A 180 1.92 -16.68 4.62
CA VAL A 180 3.09 -17.31 4.02
C VAL A 180 4.28 -17.16 4.97
#